data_528a317f31458b8506e8804136a0be66
#
_entry.id   528a317f31458b8506e8804136a0be66
#
_cell.length_a   1.000
_cell.length_b   1.000
_cell.length_c   1.000
_cell.angle_alpha   90.00
_cell.angle_beta   90.00
_cell.angle_gamma   90.00
#
_symmetry.space_group_name_H-M   'P 1'
#
loop_
_entity.id
_entity.type
_entity.pdbx_description
1 polymer ?
#
loop_
_entity_poly.entity_id
_entity_poly.type
_entity_poly.pdbx_seq_one_letter_code
_entity_poly.pdbx_strand_id
1 'polypeptide(L)'
;MFFVAYTRMLLKRCSIAFLAPVLLAGCCCHSPGSHEKRKGDEIVVAGQFFHTGTPVVLWMDPGGYDAYRVERRFVPYDQSDFETSRPFLDAPHKPNRYDIRDHNLTPEELERVRGGGWDLPTLQSNVDQFVLHFDVAGVSRTCFKILQDTRDLSVHFMLDLDGTIYQTLDVKERARHATIANNRSVGIEIANMGSYGATNKNPLGEWYKKDAAGRTSITIPARAGPAPERTPHFAGRPVRRELITGEVQGRQLSQYDFTRQQYKALAKLTAALCSVLPRITCDYPREADGKLMTHKLPAEQLQSYHGVLGHYHVQTNKVDPGPALQWDYVIGEARRLMGIPPQRTVDGKRATWWPKLKVDN
;
A
#
# COMPACT_ATOMS: atom_id res chain seq x y z
N MET A 1 90.44 44.18 1.22
CA MET A 1 89.78 44.60 2.49
C MET A 1 88.30 44.81 2.22
N PHE A 2 87.52 43.80 2.26
CA PHE A 2 86.05 43.83 2.42
C PHE A 2 85.52 42.38 2.72
N PHE A 3 84.95 42.20 3.90
CA PHE A 3 84.36 41.01 4.38
C PHE A 3 82.92 40.87 3.76
N VAL A 4 82.67 39.69 3.19
CA VAL A 4 81.30 39.34 2.79
C VAL A 4 80.82 38.17 3.70
N ALA A 5 79.81 38.46 4.57
CA ALA A 5 79.17 37.50 5.46
C ALA A 5 78.18 36.66 4.67
N TYR A 6 78.30 35.34 4.74
CA TYR A 6 77.30 34.39 4.23
C TYR A 6 76.27 34.01 5.30
N THR A 7 75.07 34.44 5.11
CA THR A 7 73.97 34.08 5.98
C THR A 7 73.34 32.72 5.47
N ARG A 8 73.51 31.67 6.25
CA ARG A 8 72.83 30.36 5.98
C ARG A 8 71.38 30.43 6.40
N MET A 9 70.45 30.29 5.44
CA MET A 9 69.02 30.16 5.65
C MET A 9 68.69 28.71 5.90
N LEU A 10 68.24 28.36 7.12
CA LEU A 10 67.75 27.03 7.51
C LEU A 10 66.30 26.85 7.02
N LEU A 11 66.12 26.04 6.00
CA LEU A 11 64.79 25.55 5.59
C LEU A 11 64.32 24.43 6.52
N LYS A 12 63.36 24.80 7.41
CA LYS A 12 62.61 23.82 8.17
C LYS A 12 61.64 23.04 7.21
N ARG A 13 61.89 21.77 7.01
CA ARG A 13 60.96 20.85 6.33
C ARG A 13 59.81 20.55 7.27
N CYS A 14 58.60 21.12 7.03
CA CYS A 14 57.38 20.64 7.62
C CYS A 14 56.95 19.35 6.92
N SER A 15 57.09 18.23 7.60
CA SER A 15 56.49 16.96 7.18
C SER A 15 54.99 16.98 7.52
N ILE A 16 54.16 17.19 6.51
CA ILE A 16 52.72 17.01 6.62
C ILE A 16 52.44 15.51 6.54
N ALA A 17 52.15 14.91 7.69
CA ALA A 17 51.67 13.53 7.74
C ALA A 17 50.22 13.52 7.23
N PHE A 18 49.98 12.97 6.06
CA PHE A 18 48.65 12.65 5.56
C PHE A 18 48.12 11.46 6.38
N LEU A 19 47.26 11.70 7.34
CA LEU A 19 46.40 10.65 7.91
C LEU A 19 45.32 10.34 6.88
N ALA A 20 45.49 9.26 6.14
CA ALA A 20 44.40 8.65 5.36
C ALA A 20 43.36 8.09 6.33
N PRO A 21 42.06 8.46 6.21
CA PRO A 21 41.03 7.78 7.00
C PRO A 21 40.94 6.34 6.48
N VAL A 22 41.34 5.38 7.28
CA VAL A 22 41.03 3.95 7.08
C VAL A 22 39.51 3.84 7.29
N LEU A 23 38.75 3.81 6.19
CA LEU A 23 37.37 3.35 6.19
C LEU A 23 37.38 1.87 6.58
N LEU A 24 37.23 1.58 7.87
CA LEU A 24 36.86 0.28 8.38
C LEU A 24 35.48 -0.05 7.81
N ALA A 25 35.44 -0.67 6.62
CA ALA A 25 34.29 -1.43 6.18
C ALA A 25 34.11 -2.55 7.22
N GLY A 26 33.28 -2.28 8.23
CA GLY A 26 32.84 -3.28 9.19
C GLY A 26 32.09 -4.35 8.44
N CYS A 27 32.74 -5.45 8.07
CA CYS A 27 32.08 -6.70 7.79
C CYS A 27 31.30 -7.04 9.06
N CYS A 28 29.98 -6.78 9.07
CA CYS A 28 29.07 -7.35 10.06
C CYS A 28 29.04 -8.87 9.85
N CYS A 29 30.04 -9.57 10.37
CA CYS A 29 30.03 -11.03 10.46
C CYS A 29 28.99 -11.39 11.52
N HIS A 30 27.76 -11.69 11.09
CA HIS A 30 26.76 -12.24 11.98
C HIS A 30 27.18 -13.65 12.38
N SER A 31 27.16 -13.94 13.67
CA SER A 31 27.38 -15.30 14.16
C SER A 31 26.21 -16.21 13.74
N PRO A 32 26.46 -17.48 13.41
CA PRO A 32 25.40 -18.45 13.19
C PRO A 32 24.39 -18.45 14.34
N GLY A 33 23.09 -18.30 14.02
CA GLY A 33 22.02 -18.23 15.01
C GLY A 33 21.77 -16.82 15.60
N SER A 34 22.54 -15.79 15.22
CA SER A 34 22.22 -14.42 15.62
C SER A 34 20.91 -13.96 14.99
N HIS A 35 20.08 -13.24 15.79
CA HIS A 35 18.79 -12.74 15.34
C HIS A 35 18.97 -11.53 14.41
N GLU A 36 18.43 -11.62 13.18
CA GLU A 36 18.33 -10.50 12.28
C GLU A 36 17.13 -9.63 12.64
N LYS A 37 17.37 -8.37 12.99
CA LYS A 37 16.34 -7.43 13.41
C LYS A 37 15.81 -6.66 12.22
N ARG A 38 14.51 -6.81 11.93
CA ARG A 38 13.80 -5.92 11.01
C ARG A 38 13.40 -4.61 11.71
N LYS A 39 13.20 -3.53 10.97
CA LYS A 39 12.72 -2.25 11.50
C LYS A 39 11.21 -2.24 11.74
N GLY A 40 10.46 -3.14 11.08
CA GLY A 40 9.00 -3.21 11.14
C GLY A 40 8.33 -2.24 10.17
N ASP A 41 9.05 -1.83 9.13
CA ASP A 41 8.53 -1.02 8.02
C ASP A 41 8.79 -1.66 6.65
N GLU A 42 9.22 -2.93 6.65
CA GLU A 42 9.55 -3.66 5.44
C GLU A 42 8.33 -4.35 4.83
N ILE A 43 8.23 -4.27 3.50
CA ILE A 43 7.38 -5.13 2.69
C ILE A 43 8.22 -6.21 2.00
N VAL A 44 7.57 -7.30 1.58
CA VAL A 44 8.21 -8.41 0.85
C VAL A 44 7.76 -8.39 -0.61
N VAL A 45 8.73 -8.35 -1.52
CA VAL A 45 8.53 -8.40 -2.97
C VAL A 45 9.50 -9.42 -3.57
N ALA A 46 9.01 -10.51 -4.13
CA ALA A 46 9.79 -11.63 -4.64
C ALA A 46 10.80 -12.16 -3.59
N GLY A 47 10.36 -12.35 -2.34
CA GLY A 47 11.18 -12.85 -1.25
C GLY A 47 12.20 -11.85 -0.69
N GLN A 48 12.24 -10.62 -1.18
CA GLN A 48 13.17 -9.58 -0.74
C GLN A 48 12.46 -8.51 0.08
N PHE A 49 13.16 -7.93 1.07
CA PHE A 49 12.62 -6.89 1.94
C PHE A 49 12.91 -5.49 1.41
N PHE A 50 11.89 -4.62 1.43
CA PHE A 50 12.00 -3.21 1.01
C PHE A 50 11.34 -2.30 2.05
N HIS A 51 12.03 -1.25 2.46
CA HIS A 51 11.52 -0.27 3.43
C HIS A 51 10.41 0.61 2.84
N THR A 52 9.36 0.81 3.60
CA THR A 52 8.28 1.77 3.28
C THR A 52 8.37 3.06 4.09
N GLY A 53 9.03 3.02 5.23
CA GLY A 53 9.08 4.14 6.19
C GLY A 53 7.76 4.33 6.97
N THR A 54 6.88 3.31 7.03
CA THR A 54 5.66 3.29 7.83
C THR A 54 5.47 1.91 8.44
N PRO A 55 4.76 1.74 9.58
CA PRO A 55 4.62 0.44 10.22
C PRO A 55 4.01 -0.63 9.30
N VAL A 56 4.67 -1.76 9.18
CA VAL A 56 4.22 -2.94 8.43
C VAL A 56 4.28 -4.17 9.32
N VAL A 57 3.21 -4.97 9.29
CA VAL A 57 3.12 -6.30 9.88
C VAL A 57 3.05 -7.29 8.74
N LEU A 58 4.01 -8.20 8.64
CA LEU A 58 4.02 -9.25 7.63
C LEU A 58 3.15 -10.43 8.08
N TRP A 59 2.70 -11.24 7.13
CA TRP A 59 1.95 -12.47 7.41
C TRP A 59 2.68 -13.42 8.37
N MET A 60 4.02 -13.41 8.36
CA MET A 60 4.88 -14.23 9.21
C MET A 60 5.15 -13.64 10.60
N ASP A 61 4.75 -12.39 10.84
CA ASP A 61 4.96 -11.74 12.14
C ASP A 61 3.89 -12.13 13.16
N PRO A 62 4.19 -12.07 14.47
CA PRO A 62 3.17 -12.18 15.51
C PRO A 62 2.05 -11.16 15.28
N GLY A 63 0.80 -11.64 15.22
CA GLY A 63 -0.38 -10.81 14.90
C GLY A 63 -0.59 -10.53 13.41
N GLY A 64 0.27 -11.03 12.53
CA GLY A 64 0.11 -10.92 11.08
C GLY A 64 -1.11 -11.66 10.55
N TYR A 65 -1.58 -11.26 9.38
CA TYR A 65 -2.68 -11.91 8.65
C TYR A 65 -2.11 -12.77 7.54
N ASP A 66 -2.04 -14.09 7.80
CA ASP A 66 -1.38 -15.06 6.93
C ASP A 66 -2.36 -15.65 5.91
N ALA A 67 -2.39 -15.10 4.70
CA ALA A 67 -3.23 -15.60 3.62
C ALA A 67 -2.66 -16.85 2.91
N TYR A 68 -1.47 -17.30 3.26
CA TYR A 68 -0.93 -18.60 2.82
C TYR A 68 -1.59 -19.78 3.54
N ARG A 69 -2.13 -19.53 4.74
CA ARG A 69 -2.83 -20.58 5.50
C ARG A 69 -4.19 -20.84 4.89
N VAL A 70 -4.53 -22.11 4.77
CA VAL A 70 -5.85 -22.53 4.29
C VAL A 70 -6.88 -22.56 5.41
N GLU A 71 -6.44 -22.69 6.63
CA GLU A 71 -7.28 -22.73 7.83
C GLU A 71 -7.94 -21.39 8.11
N ARG A 72 -9.15 -21.41 8.63
CA ARG A 72 -9.85 -20.22 9.11
C ARG A 72 -9.18 -19.71 10.38
N ARG A 73 -8.84 -18.43 10.42
CA ARG A 73 -8.07 -17.84 11.52
C ARG A 73 -8.90 -17.58 12.78
N PHE A 74 -10.17 -17.26 12.64
CA PHE A 74 -11.01 -16.70 13.73
C PHE A 74 -12.07 -17.67 14.24
N VAL A 75 -11.82 -18.95 14.13
CA VAL A 75 -12.59 -20.04 14.70
C VAL A 75 -11.68 -20.97 15.52
N PRO A 76 -12.22 -21.84 16.40
CA PRO A 76 -11.46 -22.88 17.07
C PRO A 76 -10.66 -23.76 16.06
N TYR A 77 -9.51 -24.23 16.46
CA TYR A 77 -8.60 -24.98 15.58
C TYR A 77 -9.23 -26.22 14.96
N ASP A 78 -10.00 -26.97 15.77
CA ASP A 78 -10.73 -28.18 15.35
C ASP A 78 -11.86 -27.91 14.32
N GLN A 79 -12.21 -26.65 14.08
CA GLN A 79 -13.20 -26.19 13.10
C GLN A 79 -12.56 -25.37 11.97
N SER A 80 -11.23 -25.34 11.87
CA SER A 80 -10.53 -24.34 11.06
C SER A 80 -10.12 -24.85 9.68
N ASP A 81 -10.09 -26.16 9.44
CA ASP A 81 -9.60 -26.73 8.18
C ASP A 81 -10.47 -26.32 6.96
N PHE A 82 -9.89 -26.47 5.77
CA PHE A 82 -10.56 -26.02 4.54
C PHE A 82 -11.84 -26.81 4.24
N GLU A 83 -11.85 -28.13 4.44
CA GLU A 83 -13.02 -28.95 4.12
C GLU A 83 -14.20 -28.61 5.04
N THR A 84 -13.96 -28.38 6.31
CA THR A 84 -14.96 -27.92 7.28
C THR A 84 -15.45 -26.50 6.93
N SER A 85 -14.58 -25.66 6.37
CA SER A 85 -14.89 -24.27 6.00
C SER A 85 -15.61 -24.15 4.66
N ARG A 86 -15.36 -25.07 3.74
CA ARG A 86 -15.80 -25.02 2.36
C ARG A 86 -17.30 -24.74 2.16
N PRO A 87 -18.22 -25.32 2.95
CA PRO A 87 -19.65 -25.02 2.82
C PRO A 87 -20.05 -23.58 3.13
N PHE A 88 -19.17 -22.83 3.83
CA PHE A 88 -19.42 -21.45 4.27
C PHE A 88 -18.74 -20.41 3.34
N LEU A 89 -17.99 -20.86 2.34
CA LEU A 89 -17.36 -19.95 1.38
C LEU A 89 -18.33 -19.61 0.23
N ASP A 90 -18.36 -18.33 -0.16
CA ASP A 90 -19.25 -17.83 -1.22
C ASP A 90 -18.92 -18.52 -2.59
N ALA A 91 -17.65 -18.79 -2.84
CA ALA A 91 -17.18 -19.37 -4.09
C ALA A 91 -15.90 -20.20 -3.89
N PRO A 92 -15.97 -21.39 -3.29
CA PRO A 92 -14.81 -22.21 -2.97
C PRO A 92 -14.23 -22.82 -4.27
N HIS A 93 -13.12 -22.33 -4.75
CA HIS A 93 -12.44 -22.87 -5.93
C HIS A 93 -11.37 -23.91 -5.55
N LYS A 94 -10.54 -23.57 -4.59
CA LYS A 94 -9.42 -24.39 -4.11
C LYS A 94 -8.96 -23.86 -2.75
N PRO A 95 -8.15 -24.63 -1.99
CA PRO A 95 -7.70 -24.23 -0.66
C PRO A 95 -6.98 -22.89 -0.65
N ASN A 96 -6.07 -22.67 -1.62
CA ASN A 96 -5.32 -21.42 -1.72
C ASN A 96 -6.20 -20.29 -2.27
N ARG A 97 -6.18 -19.14 -1.62
CA ARG A 97 -6.91 -17.94 -2.03
C ARG A 97 -6.08 -17.03 -2.94
N TYR A 98 -4.99 -17.56 -3.48
CA TYR A 98 -4.06 -16.92 -4.41
C TYR A 98 -3.66 -17.90 -5.51
N ASP A 99 -3.05 -17.38 -6.55
CA ASP A 99 -2.60 -18.14 -7.70
C ASP A 99 -1.21 -17.67 -8.15
N ILE A 100 -0.63 -18.35 -9.14
CA ILE A 100 0.57 -17.90 -9.84
C ILE A 100 0.17 -16.78 -10.80
N ARG A 101 1.02 -15.77 -10.94
CA ARG A 101 0.93 -14.79 -12.02
C ARG A 101 1.44 -15.46 -13.30
N ASP A 102 0.56 -15.65 -14.27
CA ASP A 102 0.87 -16.34 -15.54
C ASP A 102 0.84 -15.38 -16.76
N HIS A 103 0.66 -14.08 -16.50
CA HIS A 103 0.61 -13.06 -17.54
C HIS A 103 2.03 -12.72 -18.05
N ASN A 104 2.18 -12.64 -19.39
CA ASN A 104 3.44 -12.27 -20.07
C ASN A 104 4.67 -13.12 -19.69
N LEU A 105 4.47 -14.38 -19.34
CA LEU A 105 5.56 -15.33 -19.12
C LEU A 105 5.68 -16.29 -20.30
N THR A 106 6.91 -16.65 -20.66
CA THR A 106 7.16 -17.78 -21.55
C THR A 106 6.82 -19.10 -20.83
N PRO A 107 6.63 -20.22 -21.55
CA PRO A 107 6.42 -21.53 -20.91
C PRO A 107 7.54 -21.89 -19.92
N GLU A 108 8.80 -21.58 -20.25
CA GLU A 108 9.96 -21.85 -19.40
C GLU A 108 9.96 -20.97 -18.15
N GLU A 109 9.60 -19.68 -18.29
CA GLU A 109 9.45 -18.78 -17.15
C GLU A 109 8.29 -19.23 -16.24
N LEU A 110 7.16 -19.65 -16.82
CA LEU A 110 6.02 -20.15 -16.07
C LEU A 110 6.41 -21.39 -15.23
N GLU A 111 7.13 -22.35 -15.82
CA GLU A 111 7.60 -23.53 -15.08
C GLU A 111 8.58 -23.15 -13.97
N ARG A 112 9.47 -22.20 -14.21
CA ARG A 112 10.40 -21.68 -13.22
C ARG A 112 9.66 -21.03 -12.04
N VAL A 113 8.72 -20.11 -12.31
CA VAL A 113 7.99 -19.39 -11.24
C VAL A 113 7.03 -20.32 -10.49
N ARG A 114 6.47 -21.33 -11.14
CA ARG A 114 5.64 -22.37 -10.52
C ARG A 114 6.42 -23.15 -9.45
N GLY A 115 7.69 -23.38 -9.66
CA GLY A 115 8.59 -23.98 -8.71
C GLY A 115 9.10 -23.07 -7.60
N GLY A 116 8.59 -21.83 -7.49
CA GLY A 116 9.04 -20.84 -6.52
C GLY A 116 10.20 -19.96 -7.00
N GLY A 117 10.54 -20.04 -8.29
CA GLY A 117 11.66 -19.32 -8.89
C GLY A 117 11.36 -17.87 -9.32
N TRP A 118 10.45 -17.16 -8.65
CA TRP A 118 10.30 -15.72 -8.86
C TRP A 118 11.56 -14.97 -8.45
N ASP A 119 12.11 -14.21 -9.38
CA ASP A 119 13.10 -13.19 -9.11
C ASP A 119 12.48 -11.79 -9.29
N LEU A 120 13.15 -10.78 -8.75
CA LEU A 120 12.66 -9.41 -8.81
C LEU A 120 12.56 -8.87 -10.24
N PRO A 121 13.54 -9.06 -11.15
CA PRO A 121 13.43 -8.62 -12.54
C PRO A 121 12.22 -9.20 -13.29
N THR A 122 11.95 -10.50 -13.13
CA THR A 122 10.78 -11.14 -13.73
C THR A 122 9.48 -10.54 -13.17
N LEU A 123 9.41 -10.31 -11.87
CA LEU A 123 8.23 -9.68 -11.26
C LEU A 123 8.06 -8.24 -11.71
N GLN A 124 9.15 -7.47 -11.82
CA GLN A 124 9.15 -6.10 -12.34
C GLN A 124 8.65 -5.99 -13.78
N SER A 125 8.88 -7.01 -14.61
CA SER A 125 8.35 -7.07 -15.98
C SER A 125 6.88 -7.43 -16.04
N ASN A 126 6.32 -8.00 -14.98
CA ASN A 126 4.97 -8.54 -14.93
C ASN A 126 3.96 -7.62 -14.24
N VAL A 127 4.36 -6.97 -13.14
CA VAL A 127 3.47 -6.16 -12.30
C VAL A 127 3.59 -4.69 -12.67
N ASP A 128 2.46 -4.10 -13.08
CA ASP A 128 2.40 -2.72 -13.58
C ASP A 128 1.17 -1.94 -13.12
N GLN A 129 0.36 -2.50 -12.22
CA GLN A 129 -0.81 -1.84 -11.66
C GLN A 129 -0.84 -1.96 -10.12
N PHE A 130 -1.34 -0.91 -9.46
CA PHE A 130 -1.66 -0.92 -8.03
C PHE A 130 -3.11 -0.51 -7.85
N VAL A 131 -3.96 -1.42 -7.35
CA VAL A 131 -5.42 -1.23 -7.24
C VAL A 131 -5.80 -0.93 -5.79
N LEU A 132 -6.48 0.20 -5.61
CA LEU A 132 -6.96 0.68 -4.32
C LEU A 132 -8.41 0.28 -4.11
N HIS A 133 -8.70 -0.30 -2.94
CA HIS A 133 -10.03 -0.66 -2.46
C HIS A 133 -10.34 0.06 -1.16
N PHE A 134 -11.62 0.21 -0.81
CA PHE A 134 -12.06 0.34 0.56
C PHE A 134 -12.72 -0.98 0.99
N ASP A 135 -12.55 -1.38 2.26
CA ASP A 135 -12.87 -2.71 2.73
C ASP A 135 -14.34 -2.92 3.15
N VAL A 136 -15.12 -1.86 3.32
CA VAL A 136 -16.50 -1.88 3.87
C VAL A 136 -16.61 -2.60 5.23
N ALA A 137 -15.49 -3.02 5.79
CA ALA A 137 -15.40 -3.73 7.07
C ALA A 137 -14.98 -2.80 8.21
N GLY A 138 -14.35 -1.69 7.87
CA GLY A 138 -13.97 -0.59 8.75
C GLY A 138 -12.72 -0.85 9.61
N VAL A 139 -12.24 -2.11 9.71
CA VAL A 139 -10.97 -2.49 10.32
C VAL A 139 -10.37 -3.69 9.60
N SER A 140 -9.04 -3.71 9.48
CA SER A 140 -8.31 -4.73 8.70
C SER A 140 -8.57 -6.15 9.19
N ARG A 141 -8.71 -6.37 10.50
CA ARG A 141 -9.03 -7.68 11.07
C ARG A 141 -10.33 -8.25 10.53
N THR A 142 -11.39 -7.43 10.49
CA THR A 142 -12.69 -7.87 9.99
C THR A 142 -12.66 -8.07 8.47
N CYS A 143 -11.94 -7.22 7.74
CA CYS A 143 -11.71 -7.39 6.31
C CYS A 143 -11.01 -8.72 6.02
N PHE A 144 -9.90 -9.02 6.70
CA PHE A 144 -9.18 -10.28 6.52
C PHE A 144 -10.08 -11.48 6.80
N LYS A 145 -10.87 -11.44 7.90
CA LYS A 145 -11.85 -12.49 8.22
C LYS A 145 -12.84 -12.72 7.09
N ILE A 146 -13.40 -11.64 6.53
CA ILE A 146 -14.37 -11.75 5.44
C ILE A 146 -13.73 -12.35 4.18
N LEU A 147 -12.55 -11.86 3.78
CA LEU A 147 -11.85 -12.36 2.60
C LEU A 147 -11.46 -13.83 2.76
N GLN A 148 -10.84 -14.16 3.89
CA GLN A 148 -10.26 -15.48 4.17
C GLN A 148 -11.32 -16.52 4.50
N ASP A 149 -12.25 -16.22 5.42
CA ASP A 149 -13.16 -17.19 6.01
C ASP A 149 -14.51 -17.30 5.30
N THR A 150 -14.85 -16.32 4.41
CA THR A 150 -16.17 -16.26 3.78
C THR A 150 -16.10 -16.15 2.26
N ARG A 151 -15.22 -15.28 1.71
CA ARG A 151 -15.28 -14.89 0.31
C ARG A 151 -14.34 -15.68 -0.63
N ASP A 152 -13.44 -16.51 -0.12
CA ASP A 152 -12.35 -17.15 -0.89
C ASP A 152 -11.55 -16.14 -1.73
N LEU A 153 -11.28 -14.98 -1.15
CA LEU A 153 -10.55 -13.86 -1.76
C LEU A 153 -9.28 -13.55 -0.97
N SER A 154 -8.39 -12.78 -1.59
CA SER A 154 -7.17 -12.27 -0.98
C SER A 154 -6.79 -10.90 -1.52
N VAL A 155 -5.95 -10.20 -0.80
CA VAL A 155 -5.33 -8.94 -1.21
C VAL A 155 -3.89 -8.94 -0.69
N HIS A 156 -2.97 -8.19 -1.29
CA HIS A 156 -1.58 -8.17 -0.83
C HIS A 156 -1.41 -7.36 0.46
N PHE A 157 -2.14 -6.24 0.55
CA PHE A 157 -2.02 -5.31 1.66
C PHE A 157 -3.38 -4.94 2.25
N MET A 158 -3.40 -4.72 3.56
CA MET A 158 -4.51 -4.07 4.25
C MET A 158 -3.96 -2.87 5.01
N LEU A 159 -4.69 -1.76 4.99
CA LEU A 159 -4.31 -0.52 5.66
C LEU A 159 -5.33 -0.18 6.73
N ASP A 160 -4.95 -0.36 8.00
CA ASP A 160 -5.86 -0.12 9.12
C ASP A 160 -6.00 1.38 9.45
N LEU A 161 -6.97 1.72 10.26
CA LEU A 161 -7.35 3.09 10.64
C LEU A 161 -6.17 3.90 11.21
N ASP A 162 -5.27 3.26 11.95
CA ASP A 162 -4.09 3.87 12.58
C ASP A 162 -2.89 4.04 11.65
N GLY A 163 -3.03 3.62 10.38
CA GLY A 163 -1.97 3.66 9.38
C GLY A 163 -1.04 2.45 9.39
N THR A 164 -1.32 1.42 10.20
CA THR A 164 -0.61 0.15 10.13
C THR A 164 -0.96 -0.58 8.84
N ILE A 165 0.06 -1.03 8.13
CA ILE A 165 -0.08 -1.87 6.95
C ILE A 165 0.10 -3.33 7.38
N TYR A 166 -0.83 -4.19 6.98
CA TYR A 166 -0.67 -5.64 7.07
C TYR A 166 -0.40 -6.16 5.66
N GLN A 167 0.75 -6.80 5.46
CA GLN A 167 1.01 -7.54 4.24
C GLN A 167 0.62 -8.99 4.45
N THR A 168 -0.30 -9.50 3.65
CA THR A 168 -0.90 -10.84 3.80
C THR A 168 -0.27 -11.90 2.89
N LEU A 169 0.32 -11.45 1.78
CA LEU A 169 1.00 -12.25 0.75
C LEU A 169 2.22 -11.50 0.22
N ASP A 170 3.26 -12.22 -0.19
CA ASP A 170 4.31 -11.66 -1.05
C ASP A 170 3.70 -11.13 -2.36
N VAL A 171 4.19 -10.03 -2.87
CA VAL A 171 3.71 -9.40 -4.10
C VAL A 171 3.85 -10.32 -5.33
N LYS A 172 4.72 -11.33 -5.28
CA LYS A 172 4.84 -12.34 -6.34
C LYS A 172 3.57 -13.15 -6.56
N GLU A 173 2.73 -13.29 -5.53
CA GLU A 173 1.48 -14.05 -5.66
C GLU A 173 0.43 -13.26 -6.45
N ARG A 174 -0.44 -13.96 -7.16
CA ARG A 174 -1.63 -13.39 -7.78
C ARG A 174 -2.77 -13.41 -6.77
N ALA A 175 -2.96 -12.33 -6.05
CA ALA A 175 -4.11 -12.18 -5.15
C ALA A 175 -5.43 -12.07 -5.95
N ARG A 176 -6.54 -12.47 -5.34
CA ARG A 176 -7.88 -12.45 -5.93
C ARG A 176 -8.66 -11.26 -5.41
N HIS A 177 -8.52 -10.07 -6.02
CA HIS A 177 -9.12 -8.81 -5.55
C HIS A 177 -9.78 -7.95 -6.65
N ALA A 178 -9.31 -8.03 -7.90
CA ALA A 178 -9.70 -7.12 -8.99
C ALA A 178 -9.91 -7.85 -10.34
N THR A 179 -10.40 -9.09 -10.32
CA THR A 179 -10.74 -9.92 -11.49
C THR A 179 -9.69 -9.90 -12.60
N ILE A 180 -9.95 -9.22 -13.72
CA ILE A 180 -9.06 -9.18 -14.90
C ILE A 180 -7.72 -8.47 -14.62
N ALA A 181 -7.63 -7.64 -13.58
CA ALA A 181 -6.39 -6.99 -13.20
C ALA A 181 -5.50 -7.86 -12.29
N ASN A 182 -6.00 -8.96 -11.72
CA ASN A 182 -5.28 -9.75 -10.72
C ASN A 182 -3.87 -10.17 -11.14
N ASN A 183 -3.70 -10.58 -12.41
CA ASN A 183 -2.41 -11.09 -12.91
C ASN A 183 -1.29 -10.06 -12.89
N ARG A 184 -1.63 -8.78 -13.07
CA ARG A 184 -0.66 -7.69 -13.27
C ARG A 184 -0.73 -6.63 -12.18
N SER A 185 -1.58 -6.81 -11.16
CA SER A 185 -1.76 -5.79 -10.12
C SER A 185 -1.35 -6.25 -8.72
N VAL A 186 -0.98 -5.27 -7.93
CA VAL A 186 -0.94 -5.33 -6.47
C VAL A 186 -2.26 -4.75 -5.95
N GLY A 187 -2.83 -5.29 -4.87
CA GLY A 187 -4.06 -4.79 -4.27
C GLY A 187 -3.88 -4.37 -2.82
N ILE A 188 -4.64 -3.36 -2.40
CA ILE A 188 -4.74 -2.92 -1.01
C ILE A 188 -6.20 -2.68 -0.63
N GLU A 189 -6.63 -3.23 0.51
CA GLU A 189 -7.88 -2.91 1.18
C GLU A 189 -7.63 -1.84 2.25
N ILE A 190 -8.31 -0.70 2.16
CA ILE A 190 -8.17 0.42 3.09
C ILE A 190 -9.37 0.44 4.02
N ALA A 191 -9.14 0.36 5.32
CA ALA A 191 -10.19 0.36 6.33
C ALA A 191 -11.07 1.61 6.24
N ASN A 192 -12.32 1.44 5.79
CA ASN A 192 -13.32 2.50 5.64
C ASN A 192 -14.69 1.88 5.40
N MET A 193 -15.74 2.47 5.94
CA MET A 193 -17.09 1.92 5.79
C MET A 193 -17.70 2.08 4.40
N GLY A 194 -16.96 2.63 3.45
CA GLY A 194 -17.37 2.73 2.07
C GLY A 194 -18.27 3.91 1.74
N SER A 195 -18.85 3.88 0.53
CA SER A 195 -19.66 4.96 -0.02
C SER A 195 -21.06 4.48 -0.41
N TYR A 196 -22.07 5.34 -0.17
CA TYR A 196 -23.48 4.98 -0.32
C TYR A 196 -24.27 6.08 -1.00
N GLY A 197 -25.26 5.71 -1.82
CA GLY A 197 -26.26 6.64 -2.34
C GLY A 197 -27.21 7.17 -1.24
N ALA A 198 -27.80 8.32 -1.45
CA ALA A 198 -28.64 9.02 -0.46
C ALA A 198 -29.80 8.17 0.09
N THR A 199 -30.37 7.29 -0.74
CA THR A 199 -31.50 6.43 -0.38
C THR A 199 -31.08 5.06 0.17
N ASN A 200 -29.79 4.76 0.17
CA ASN A 200 -29.32 3.45 0.60
C ASN A 200 -29.24 3.37 2.12
N LYS A 201 -29.83 2.30 2.70
CA LYS A 201 -29.52 1.95 4.09
C LYS A 201 -28.02 1.70 4.23
N ASN A 202 -27.37 2.36 5.19
CA ASN A 202 -25.94 2.31 5.35
C ASN A 202 -25.53 2.35 6.83
N PRO A 203 -24.32 1.87 7.16
CA PRO A 203 -23.83 1.83 8.55
C PRO A 203 -23.12 3.13 8.97
N LEU A 204 -23.05 4.16 8.14
CA LEU A 204 -22.22 5.34 8.42
C LEU A 204 -22.57 6.01 9.74
N GLY A 205 -23.88 6.12 10.06
CA GLY A 205 -24.34 6.70 11.33
C GLY A 205 -23.97 5.87 12.56
N GLU A 206 -23.67 4.60 12.42
CA GLU A 206 -23.18 3.75 13.52
C GLU A 206 -21.68 3.95 13.76
N TRP A 207 -20.90 4.06 12.68
CA TRP A 207 -19.45 4.14 12.73
C TRP A 207 -18.90 5.57 12.94
N TYR A 208 -19.63 6.59 12.49
CA TYR A 208 -19.15 7.97 12.57
C TYR A 208 -20.08 8.80 13.45
N LYS A 209 -19.52 9.36 14.53
CA LYS A 209 -20.26 10.14 15.52
C LYS A 209 -19.69 11.54 15.63
N LYS A 210 -20.55 12.54 15.70
CA LYS A 210 -20.13 13.92 16.02
C LYS A 210 -20.06 14.11 17.54
N ASP A 211 -18.97 14.65 18.03
CA ASP A 211 -18.84 15.09 19.43
C ASP A 211 -19.55 16.45 19.66
N ALA A 212 -19.57 16.93 20.91
CA ALA A 212 -20.20 18.19 21.28
C ALA A 212 -19.60 19.40 20.54
N ALA A 213 -18.37 19.30 20.07
CA ALA A 213 -17.70 20.34 19.27
C ALA A 213 -17.93 20.16 17.76
N GLY A 214 -18.83 19.26 17.33
CA GLY A 214 -19.14 18.98 15.93
C GLY A 214 -18.04 18.20 15.18
N ARG A 215 -17.03 17.68 15.89
CA ARG A 215 -15.94 16.93 15.28
C ARG A 215 -16.35 15.47 15.08
N THR A 216 -16.21 14.96 13.86
CA THR A 216 -16.49 13.55 13.57
C THR A 216 -15.38 12.64 14.10
N SER A 217 -15.76 11.59 14.80
CA SER A 217 -14.88 10.51 15.26
C SER A 217 -15.34 9.16 14.73
N ILE A 218 -14.40 8.23 14.53
CA ILE A 218 -14.69 6.86 14.16
C ILE A 218 -14.97 6.09 15.45
N THR A 219 -16.16 5.48 15.51
CA THR A 219 -16.57 4.61 16.60
C THR A 219 -16.67 3.19 16.07
N ILE A 220 -15.79 2.29 16.54
CA ILE A 220 -15.78 0.90 16.11
C ILE A 220 -16.87 0.16 16.90
N PRO A 221 -17.93 -0.37 16.24
CA PRO A 221 -18.96 -1.16 16.94
C PRO A 221 -18.36 -2.45 17.50
N ALA A 222 -18.83 -2.90 18.66
CA ALA A 222 -18.31 -4.11 19.32
C ALA A 222 -18.33 -5.35 18.41
N ARG A 223 -19.31 -5.47 17.50
CA ARG A 223 -19.38 -6.56 16.53
C ARG A 223 -18.24 -6.60 15.51
N ALA A 224 -17.56 -5.47 15.30
CA ALA A 224 -16.41 -5.39 14.39
C ALA A 224 -15.11 -5.90 15.03
N GLY A 225 -15.15 -6.26 16.31
CA GLY A 225 -13.99 -6.71 17.06
C GLY A 225 -13.21 -5.56 17.72
N PRO A 226 -12.02 -5.83 18.23
CA PRO A 226 -11.22 -4.82 18.90
C PRO A 226 -10.77 -3.71 17.93
N ALA A 227 -10.42 -2.56 18.50
CA ALA A 227 -9.74 -1.47 17.80
C ALA A 227 -8.46 -1.97 17.12
N PRO A 228 -7.82 -1.15 16.24
CA PRO A 228 -6.56 -1.56 15.60
C PRO A 228 -5.60 -2.18 16.61
N GLU A 229 -5.17 -3.42 16.33
CA GLU A 229 -4.43 -4.27 17.29
C GLU A 229 -3.09 -3.64 17.71
N ARG A 230 -2.49 -2.82 16.84
CA ARG A 230 -1.17 -2.21 17.09
C ARG A 230 -1.23 -0.89 17.84
N THR A 231 -2.36 -0.19 17.84
CA THR A 231 -2.53 1.07 18.55
C THR A 231 -3.72 0.98 19.50
N PRO A 232 -3.54 0.40 20.70
CA PRO A 232 -4.60 0.33 21.69
C PRO A 232 -5.20 1.71 21.96
N HIS A 233 -6.52 1.78 22.08
CA HIS A 233 -7.27 3.02 22.30
C HIS A 233 -7.14 4.06 21.19
N PHE A 234 -6.84 3.64 19.95
CA PHE A 234 -6.78 4.54 18.82
C PHE A 234 -8.11 5.29 18.61
N ALA A 235 -8.03 6.62 18.68
CA ALA A 235 -9.15 7.51 18.43
C ALA A 235 -9.06 8.05 16.99
N GLY A 236 -9.62 7.29 16.04
CA GLY A 236 -9.62 7.66 14.61
C GLY A 236 -10.55 8.83 14.32
N ARG A 237 -10.11 9.71 13.41
CA ARG A 237 -10.93 10.79 12.86
C ARG A 237 -10.73 10.86 11.35
N PRO A 238 -11.81 11.00 10.55
CA PRO A 238 -11.67 11.33 9.15
C PRO A 238 -10.95 12.69 9.01
N VAL A 239 -10.13 12.85 7.97
CA VAL A 239 -9.34 14.09 7.77
C VAL A 239 -10.26 15.27 7.52
N ARG A 240 -11.29 15.09 6.70
CA ARG A 240 -12.42 16.01 6.54
C ARG A 240 -13.58 15.47 7.34
N ARG A 241 -14.08 16.30 8.28
CA ARG A 241 -15.08 15.90 9.28
C ARG A 241 -16.47 15.65 8.71
N GLU A 242 -16.77 16.31 7.58
CA GLU A 242 -18.07 16.21 6.93
C GLU A 242 -18.12 15.07 5.91
N LEU A 243 -19.32 14.63 5.62
CA LEU A 243 -19.59 13.62 4.61
C LEU A 243 -19.22 14.17 3.22
N ILE A 244 -18.37 13.47 2.51
CA ILE A 244 -17.93 13.87 1.17
C ILE A 244 -18.86 13.24 0.15
N THR A 245 -19.46 14.05 -0.70
CA THR A 245 -20.30 13.58 -1.79
C THR A 245 -19.58 13.82 -3.12
N GLY A 246 -19.64 12.82 -3.99
CA GLY A 246 -19.06 12.88 -5.33
C GLY A 246 -19.60 11.79 -6.24
N GLU A 247 -19.34 11.93 -7.52
CA GLU A 247 -19.79 10.97 -8.52
C GLU A 247 -18.76 9.87 -8.75
N VAL A 248 -19.21 8.61 -8.73
CA VAL A 248 -18.45 7.44 -9.16
C VAL A 248 -19.37 6.52 -9.94
N GLN A 249 -18.99 6.10 -11.13
CA GLN A 249 -19.78 5.27 -12.05
C GLN A 249 -21.16 5.89 -12.37
N GLY A 250 -21.23 7.23 -12.57
CA GLY A 250 -22.48 7.93 -12.81
C GLY A 250 -23.43 8.01 -11.61
N ARG A 251 -22.97 7.63 -10.41
CA ARG A 251 -23.76 7.57 -9.18
C ARG A 251 -23.26 8.59 -8.17
N GLN A 252 -24.16 9.39 -7.63
CA GLN A 252 -23.86 10.28 -6.49
C GLN A 252 -23.74 9.45 -5.21
N LEU A 253 -22.55 9.45 -4.63
CA LEU A 253 -22.21 8.66 -3.46
C LEU A 253 -21.63 9.54 -2.37
N SER A 254 -21.95 9.21 -1.13
CA SER A 254 -21.44 9.89 0.06
C SER A 254 -20.58 8.94 0.89
N GLN A 255 -19.44 9.44 1.36
CA GLN A 255 -18.42 8.68 2.10
C GLN A 255 -17.77 9.57 3.16
N TYR A 256 -17.45 9.02 4.33
CA TYR A 256 -16.52 9.69 5.23
C TYR A 256 -15.08 9.47 4.79
N ASP A 257 -14.26 10.49 5.00
CA ASP A 257 -12.86 10.49 4.59
C ASP A 257 -12.02 9.48 5.39
N PHE A 258 -10.87 9.15 4.86
CA PHE A 258 -9.85 8.33 5.53
C PHE A 258 -9.15 9.12 6.64
N THR A 259 -8.44 8.43 7.52
CA THR A 259 -7.64 9.07 8.58
C THR A 259 -6.36 9.69 8.00
N ARG A 260 -5.77 10.64 8.73
CA ARG A 260 -4.47 11.22 8.38
C ARG A 260 -3.36 10.15 8.33
N GLN A 261 -3.44 9.18 9.24
CA GLN A 261 -2.49 8.08 9.32
C GLN A 261 -2.57 7.20 8.08
N GLN A 262 -3.78 6.86 7.64
CA GLN A 262 -4.00 6.11 6.40
C GLN A 262 -3.44 6.84 5.18
N TYR A 263 -3.70 8.12 5.02
CA TYR A 263 -3.16 8.90 3.90
C TYR A 263 -1.63 8.91 3.86
N LYS A 264 -0.98 9.10 5.03
CA LYS A 264 0.49 9.08 5.11
C LYS A 264 1.07 7.70 4.79
N ALA A 265 0.47 6.64 5.32
CA ALA A 265 0.92 5.28 5.07
C ALA A 265 0.69 4.87 3.60
N LEU A 266 -0.48 5.19 3.04
CA LEU A 266 -0.79 4.90 1.63
C LEU A 266 0.18 5.59 0.67
N ALA A 267 0.49 6.87 0.88
CA ALA A 267 1.45 7.58 0.05
C ALA A 267 2.86 6.96 0.12
N LYS A 268 3.31 6.54 1.30
CA LYS A 268 4.60 5.86 1.49
C LYS A 268 4.63 4.48 0.83
N LEU A 269 3.58 3.67 1.00
CA LEU A 269 3.48 2.38 0.33
C LEU A 269 3.45 2.54 -1.19
N THR A 270 2.69 3.52 -1.70
CA THR A 270 2.65 3.83 -3.14
C THR A 270 4.04 4.20 -3.66
N ALA A 271 4.79 5.04 -2.94
CA ALA A 271 6.16 5.39 -3.30
C ALA A 271 7.08 4.16 -3.33
N ALA A 272 7.00 3.30 -2.30
CA ALA A 272 7.79 2.07 -2.24
C ALA A 272 7.47 1.12 -3.40
N LEU A 273 6.17 0.87 -3.67
CA LEU A 273 5.75 -0.01 -4.77
C LEU A 273 6.17 0.55 -6.13
N CYS A 274 5.96 1.83 -6.40
CA CYS A 274 6.40 2.46 -7.67
C CYS A 274 7.93 2.47 -7.84
N SER A 275 8.69 2.52 -6.73
CA SER A 275 10.16 2.45 -6.78
C SER A 275 10.66 1.02 -7.03
N VAL A 276 10.04 0.03 -6.38
CA VAL A 276 10.45 -1.38 -6.48
C VAL A 276 9.93 -2.03 -7.77
N LEU A 277 8.73 -1.64 -8.21
CA LEU A 277 8.05 -2.13 -9.40
C LEU A 277 7.87 -0.98 -10.40
N PRO A 278 8.91 -0.60 -11.16
CA PRO A 278 8.97 0.65 -11.91
C PRO A 278 7.96 0.74 -13.06
N ARG A 279 7.33 -0.35 -13.46
CA ARG A 279 6.21 -0.32 -14.41
C ARG A 279 4.91 0.22 -13.81
N ILE A 280 4.79 0.27 -12.48
CA ILE A 280 3.70 1.00 -11.82
C ILE A 280 4.05 2.50 -11.89
N THR A 281 3.58 3.19 -12.92
CA THR A 281 3.70 4.64 -13.01
C THR A 281 3.01 5.28 -11.80
N CYS A 282 3.72 6.16 -11.10
CA CYS A 282 3.15 6.87 -9.95
C CYS A 282 2.19 7.97 -10.42
N ASP A 283 1.06 7.56 -10.98
CA ASP A 283 -0.04 8.39 -11.46
C ASP A 283 -1.35 7.59 -11.45
N TYR A 284 -2.49 8.27 -11.66
CA TYR A 284 -3.83 7.70 -11.72
C TYR A 284 -4.56 8.14 -13.01
N PRO A 285 -5.63 7.41 -13.44
CA PRO A 285 -6.37 7.74 -14.66
C PRO A 285 -7.01 9.12 -14.62
N ARG A 286 -6.83 9.87 -15.71
CA ARG A 286 -7.38 11.22 -15.87
C ARG A 286 -8.19 11.33 -17.15
N GLU A 287 -9.21 12.20 -17.10
CA GLU A 287 -9.93 12.68 -18.27
C GLU A 287 -9.02 13.59 -19.12
N ALA A 288 -9.47 13.90 -20.32
CA ALA A 288 -8.73 14.79 -21.22
C ALA A 288 -8.50 16.19 -20.63
N ASP A 289 -9.37 16.64 -19.72
CA ASP A 289 -9.25 17.92 -19.01
C ASP A 289 -8.33 17.83 -17.76
N GLY A 290 -7.71 16.66 -17.53
CA GLY A 290 -6.79 16.41 -16.41
C GLY A 290 -7.46 16.06 -15.09
N LYS A 291 -8.79 16.03 -15.02
CA LYS A 291 -9.51 15.58 -13.81
C LYS A 291 -9.41 14.08 -13.61
N LEU A 292 -9.63 13.64 -12.38
CA LEU A 292 -9.76 12.23 -12.05
C LEU A 292 -10.89 11.61 -12.89
N MET A 293 -10.57 10.52 -13.58
CA MET A 293 -11.58 9.66 -14.18
C MET A 293 -12.32 8.90 -13.08
N THR A 294 -13.65 9.02 -13.01
CA THR A 294 -14.47 8.42 -11.93
C THR A 294 -15.30 7.23 -12.40
N HIS A 295 -14.96 6.65 -13.52
CA HIS A 295 -15.65 5.50 -14.10
C HIS A 295 -14.66 4.44 -14.60
N LYS A 296 -15.19 3.30 -15.02
CA LYS A 296 -14.38 2.21 -15.59
C LYS A 296 -13.63 2.69 -16.85
N LEU A 297 -12.35 2.37 -16.91
CA LEU A 297 -11.55 2.56 -18.12
C LEU A 297 -12.11 1.72 -19.28
N PRO A 298 -12.16 2.26 -20.51
CA PRO A 298 -12.35 1.44 -21.70
C PRO A 298 -11.38 0.25 -21.73
N ALA A 299 -11.79 -0.87 -22.30
CA ALA A 299 -11.03 -2.12 -22.23
C ALA A 299 -9.58 -1.97 -22.75
N GLU A 300 -9.41 -1.29 -23.88
CA GLU A 300 -8.09 -1.04 -24.49
C GLU A 300 -7.21 -0.13 -23.61
N GLN A 301 -7.82 0.90 -23.01
CA GLN A 301 -7.10 1.77 -22.08
C GLN A 301 -6.70 1.03 -20.80
N LEU A 302 -7.59 0.17 -20.25
CA LEU A 302 -7.25 -0.63 -19.06
C LEU A 302 -6.11 -1.61 -19.37
N GLN A 303 -6.12 -2.22 -20.55
CA GLN A 303 -5.08 -3.14 -21.00
C GLN A 303 -3.71 -2.46 -21.12
N SER A 304 -3.68 -1.22 -21.60
CA SER A 304 -2.44 -0.43 -21.77
C SER A 304 -2.08 0.44 -20.58
N TYR A 305 -2.96 0.57 -19.58
CA TYR A 305 -2.71 1.42 -18.43
C TYR A 305 -1.71 0.79 -17.45
N HIS A 306 -0.72 1.55 -17.06
CA HIS A 306 0.31 1.21 -16.07
C HIS A 306 0.30 2.27 -14.96
N GLY A 307 -0.08 1.90 -13.73
CA GLY A 307 -0.10 2.86 -12.63
C GLY A 307 -1.10 2.52 -11.52
N VAL A 308 -1.51 3.54 -10.77
CA VAL A 308 -2.39 3.39 -9.61
C VAL A 308 -3.86 3.53 -10.05
N LEU A 309 -4.68 2.56 -9.69
CA LEU A 309 -6.10 2.45 -10.07
C LEU A 309 -6.99 2.40 -8.83
N GLY A 310 -8.21 2.92 -8.93
CA GLY A 310 -9.31 2.48 -8.08
C GLY A 310 -9.97 1.23 -8.68
N HIS A 311 -10.63 0.43 -7.86
CA HIS A 311 -11.35 -0.74 -8.35
C HIS A 311 -12.44 -0.37 -9.35
N TYR A 312 -13.06 0.81 -9.20
CA TYR A 312 -14.04 1.32 -10.17
C TYR A 312 -13.45 1.60 -11.56
N HIS A 313 -12.11 1.80 -11.69
CA HIS A 313 -11.47 1.88 -13.00
C HIS A 313 -11.41 0.52 -13.72
N VAL A 314 -11.50 -0.58 -12.95
CA VAL A 314 -11.42 -1.96 -13.48
C VAL A 314 -12.81 -2.54 -13.79
N GLN A 315 -13.82 -2.28 -12.94
CA GLN A 315 -15.14 -2.89 -13.02
C GLN A 315 -16.27 -1.88 -12.83
N THR A 316 -17.33 -1.97 -13.64
CA THR A 316 -18.48 -1.06 -13.63
C THR A 316 -19.36 -1.16 -12.39
N ASN A 317 -19.37 -2.33 -11.74
CA ASN A 317 -20.15 -2.57 -10.52
C ASN A 317 -19.41 -2.23 -9.22
N LYS A 318 -18.22 -1.63 -9.34
CA LYS A 318 -17.37 -1.23 -8.22
C LYS A 318 -17.34 0.28 -8.05
N VAL A 319 -17.25 0.73 -6.81
CA VAL A 319 -17.22 2.16 -6.47
C VAL A 319 -16.03 2.54 -5.57
N ASP A 320 -15.29 1.54 -5.09
CA ASP A 320 -14.11 1.71 -4.25
C ASP A 320 -12.90 2.23 -5.06
N PRO A 321 -12.06 3.08 -4.47
CA PRO A 321 -12.00 3.55 -3.10
C PRO A 321 -12.94 4.73 -2.76
N GLY A 322 -13.89 5.07 -3.63
CA GLY A 322 -14.94 6.05 -3.41
C GLY A 322 -14.55 7.51 -3.65
N PRO A 323 -15.52 8.44 -3.47
CA PRO A 323 -15.32 9.85 -3.78
C PRO A 323 -14.47 10.61 -2.76
N ALA A 324 -14.25 10.04 -1.56
CA ALA A 324 -13.49 10.73 -0.53
C ALA A 324 -11.97 10.64 -0.70
N LEU A 325 -11.44 9.68 -1.46
CA LEU A 325 -9.99 9.54 -1.61
C LEU A 325 -9.36 10.78 -2.26
N GLN A 326 -8.37 11.36 -1.59
CA GLN A 326 -7.60 12.51 -2.09
C GLN A 326 -6.45 12.04 -2.98
N TRP A 327 -6.76 11.67 -4.21
CA TRP A 327 -5.82 11.12 -5.19
C TRP A 327 -4.59 12.01 -5.41
N ASP A 328 -4.80 13.32 -5.59
CA ASP A 328 -3.71 14.27 -5.79
C ASP A 328 -2.72 14.27 -4.63
N TYR A 329 -3.22 14.15 -3.39
CA TYR A 329 -2.35 14.09 -2.23
C TYR A 329 -1.55 12.77 -2.21
N VAL A 330 -2.21 11.62 -2.39
CA VAL A 330 -1.54 10.31 -2.33
C VAL A 330 -0.43 10.23 -3.38
N ILE A 331 -0.76 10.54 -4.62
CA ILE A 331 0.19 10.46 -5.74
C ILE A 331 1.24 11.57 -5.67
N GLY A 332 0.84 12.79 -5.32
CA GLY A 332 1.78 13.90 -5.15
C GLY A 332 2.80 13.65 -4.05
N GLU A 333 2.36 13.17 -2.89
CA GLU A 333 3.25 12.84 -1.78
C GLU A 333 4.14 11.62 -2.09
N ALA A 334 3.61 10.59 -2.76
CA ALA A 334 4.40 9.46 -3.22
C ALA A 334 5.51 9.92 -4.18
N ARG A 335 5.18 10.75 -5.19
CA ARG A 335 6.16 11.34 -6.11
C ARG A 335 7.20 12.17 -5.39
N ARG A 336 6.79 12.98 -4.41
CA ARG A 336 7.71 13.76 -3.56
C ARG A 336 8.72 12.87 -2.84
N LEU A 337 8.25 11.77 -2.25
CA LEU A 337 9.10 10.79 -1.58
C LEU A 337 10.08 10.09 -2.53
N MET A 338 9.70 9.90 -3.78
CA MET A 338 10.53 9.34 -4.85
C MET A 338 11.49 10.37 -5.48
N GLY A 339 11.45 11.64 -5.09
CA GLY A 339 12.23 12.70 -5.72
C GLY A 339 11.76 13.10 -7.12
N ILE A 340 10.55 12.69 -7.54
CA ILE A 340 9.97 13.01 -8.84
C ILE A 340 9.34 14.42 -8.77
N PRO A 341 9.66 15.35 -9.67
CA PRO A 341 9.15 16.71 -9.61
C PRO A 341 7.60 16.78 -9.75
N PRO A 342 6.94 17.84 -9.26
CA PRO A 342 5.51 18.05 -9.44
C PRO A 342 5.11 18.00 -10.91
N GLN A 343 3.92 17.44 -11.19
CA GLN A 343 3.37 17.44 -12.54
C GLN A 343 3.03 18.85 -12.99
N ARG A 344 3.04 19.08 -14.32
CA ARG A 344 2.55 20.32 -14.89
C ARG A 344 1.02 20.36 -14.75
N THR A 345 0.48 21.55 -14.45
CA THR A 345 -0.96 21.78 -14.47
C THR A 345 -1.47 21.76 -15.93
N VAL A 346 -2.77 21.58 -16.10
CA VAL A 346 -3.44 21.52 -17.44
C VAL A 346 -3.18 22.78 -18.28
N ASP A 347 -2.95 23.94 -17.65
CA ASP A 347 -2.59 25.21 -18.27
C ASP A 347 -1.09 25.33 -18.63
N GLY A 348 -0.34 24.25 -18.52
CA GLY A 348 1.09 24.17 -18.89
C GLY A 348 2.05 24.82 -17.88
N LYS A 349 1.54 25.41 -16.81
CA LYS A 349 2.37 25.96 -15.73
C LYS A 349 2.89 24.81 -14.85
N ARG A 350 4.16 24.88 -14.50
CA ARG A 350 4.74 23.90 -13.58
C ARG A 350 4.16 24.16 -12.18
N ALA A 351 3.55 23.14 -11.56
CA ALA A 351 3.19 23.25 -10.15
C ALA A 351 4.45 23.52 -9.34
N THR A 352 4.43 24.57 -8.53
CA THR A 352 5.57 24.97 -7.69
C THR A 352 5.53 24.30 -6.31
N TRP A 353 4.48 23.56 -6.01
CA TRP A 353 4.25 22.88 -4.74
C TRP A 353 3.58 21.53 -4.93
N TRP A 354 3.79 20.65 -3.95
CA TRP A 354 3.10 19.37 -3.85
C TRP A 354 1.67 19.55 -3.30
N PRO A 355 0.68 18.78 -3.78
CA PRO A 355 -0.67 18.82 -3.23
C PRO A 355 -0.67 18.55 -1.72
N LYS A 356 -1.31 19.42 -0.97
CA LYS A 356 -1.46 19.25 0.49
C LYS A 356 -2.71 18.42 0.78
N LEU A 357 -2.64 17.63 1.85
CA LEU A 357 -3.80 16.94 2.37
C LEU A 357 -4.85 17.97 2.81
N LYS A 358 -6.03 17.90 2.19
CA LYS A 358 -7.17 18.74 2.59
C LYS A 358 -7.67 18.24 3.95
N VAL A 359 -7.67 19.11 4.91
CA VAL A 359 -8.18 18.88 6.28
C VAL A 359 -9.13 20.01 6.63
N ASP A 360 -10.17 19.71 7.40
CA ASP A 360 -11.00 20.76 7.98
C ASP A 360 -10.27 21.39 9.18
N ASN A 361 -10.33 22.68 9.29
CA ASN A 361 -9.75 23.46 10.39
C ASN A 361 -10.51 23.25 11.70
#